data_162b25845c2a277ae6fc605de37a9795
#
_entry.id   162b25845c2a277ae6fc605de37a9795
#
_cell.length_a   1.000
_cell.length_b   1.000
_cell.length_c   1.000
_cell.angle_alpha   90.00
_cell.angle_beta   90.00
_cell.angle_gamma   90.00
#
_symmetry.space_group_name_H-M   'P 1'
#
loop_
_entity.id
_entity.type
_entity.pdbx_description
1 polymer ?
#
loop_
_entity_poly.entity_id
_entity_poly.type
_entity_poly.pdbx_seq_one_letter_code
_entity_poly.pdbx_strand_id
1 'polypeptide(L)'
;MNLKNVCSVAVGALALCLGACQQPVEPQETAIAERWSEEQANAWYAKLPWLAGVDYINASSINQIEMWSRDTYKADEIDKELGWAEELGFNTLRVYLSSVVYENDPEGLKERMDNFLTICQKHQIKPLFTIFDDCWNAESAYGKQPDPNPGVHNSGWVQDPAASLRQDTVTLYPKMEKYVKDLLTSFGQDERILLWDLWNEPGNGNHGVSTLPHLKKVFEWAREANPSQPLTCGVWNWNDSFAPLNAYQIEQSDVVSYHNYNDRADHEQTIKYFKMFNRPLVCTEYMARRNNSLFSTIMPLLKENKVVAINWGFVAGKTNTIFAWDEPKPNEKEPKLWFHDIYRQDKTPFDPAEVALIKSLTGKE
;
A
#
# COMPACT_ATOMS: atom_id res chain seq x y z
N MET A 1 -77.33 5.80 -72.41
CA MET A 1 -77.31 7.16 -71.94
C MET A 1 -76.43 7.25 -70.78
N ASN A 2 -75.51 8.16 -70.87
CA ASN A 2 -74.57 8.64 -69.86
C ASN A 2 -73.37 7.81 -69.52
N LEU A 3 -72.24 8.25 -70.03
CA LEU A 3 -70.86 7.92 -69.72
C LEU A 3 -70.43 8.38 -68.34
N LYS A 4 -69.63 7.60 -67.68
CA LYS A 4 -68.94 8.00 -66.49
C LYS A 4 -67.43 7.98 -66.74
N ASN A 5 -66.84 9.11 -66.61
CA ASN A 5 -65.40 9.25 -66.60
C ASN A 5 -64.82 8.83 -65.23
N VAL A 6 -63.80 8.03 -65.26
CA VAL A 6 -63.03 7.62 -64.06
C VAL A 6 -61.71 8.41 -64.11
N CYS A 7 -61.49 9.30 -63.17
CA CYS A 7 -60.20 9.95 -62.94
C CYS A 7 -59.41 9.10 -61.93
N SER A 8 -58.24 8.61 -62.36
CA SER A 8 -57.26 7.97 -61.42
C SER A 8 -56.42 9.05 -60.76
N VAL A 9 -56.45 9.09 -59.44
CA VAL A 9 -55.60 9.92 -58.63
C VAL A 9 -54.37 9.08 -58.16
N ALA A 10 -53.18 9.47 -58.57
CA ALA A 10 -51.93 8.87 -58.10
C ALA A 10 -51.60 9.49 -56.75
N VAL A 11 -51.49 8.69 -55.70
CA VAL A 11 -51.03 9.09 -54.36
C VAL A 11 -49.53 8.91 -54.33
N GLY A 12 -48.77 9.99 -54.34
CA GLY A 12 -47.34 10.02 -54.10
C GLY A 12 -47.06 9.90 -52.62
N ALA A 13 -46.43 8.81 -52.21
CA ALA A 13 -45.92 8.67 -50.84
C ALA A 13 -44.67 9.50 -50.63
N LEU A 14 -44.76 10.55 -49.84
CA LEU A 14 -43.62 11.38 -49.39
C LEU A 14 -42.99 10.70 -48.20
N ALA A 15 -41.81 10.06 -48.36
CA ALA A 15 -41.03 9.50 -47.26
C ALA A 15 -40.31 10.65 -46.51
N LEU A 16 -40.81 10.98 -45.34
CA LEU A 16 -40.13 11.88 -44.39
C LEU A 16 -39.00 11.10 -43.71
N CYS A 17 -37.74 11.32 -44.10
CA CYS A 17 -36.57 10.91 -43.38
C CYS A 17 -36.44 11.82 -42.12
N LEU A 18 -36.93 11.32 -40.99
CA LEU A 18 -36.60 11.89 -39.70
C LEU A 18 -35.14 11.54 -39.37
N GLY A 19 -34.21 12.44 -39.66
CA GLY A 19 -32.86 12.41 -39.17
C GLY A 19 -32.86 12.62 -37.65
N ALA A 20 -32.68 11.55 -36.90
CA ALA A 20 -32.43 11.66 -35.46
C ALA A 20 -31.06 12.32 -35.27
N CYS A 21 -31.05 13.64 -34.98
CA CYS A 21 -29.87 14.28 -34.42
C CYS A 21 -29.58 13.62 -33.05
N GLN A 22 -28.63 12.72 -33.02
CA GLN A 22 -28.01 12.32 -31.73
C GLN A 22 -27.34 13.55 -31.17
N GLN A 23 -27.86 14.10 -30.09
CA GLN A 23 -27.16 15.09 -29.29
C GLN A 23 -25.83 14.48 -28.81
N PRO A 24 -24.71 15.22 -28.81
CA PRO A 24 -23.49 14.77 -28.19
C PRO A 24 -23.80 14.47 -26.71
N VAL A 25 -23.53 13.24 -26.28
CA VAL A 25 -23.55 12.89 -24.86
C VAL A 25 -22.41 13.70 -24.24
N GLU A 26 -22.73 14.76 -23.51
CA GLU A 26 -21.76 15.42 -22.65
C GLU A 26 -21.13 14.36 -21.74
N PRO A 27 -19.79 14.34 -21.59
CA PRO A 27 -19.15 13.47 -20.62
C PRO A 27 -19.77 13.79 -19.25
N GLN A 28 -20.46 12.82 -18.64
CA GLN A 28 -20.84 12.94 -17.24
C GLN A 28 -19.52 13.12 -16.47
N GLU A 29 -19.33 14.29 -15.87
CA GLU A 29 -18.32 14.46 -14.82
C GLU A 29 -18.62 13.40 -13.77
N THR A 30 -17.76 12.37 -13.70
CA THR A 30 -17.83 11.39 -12.63
C THR A 30 -17.57 12.12 -11.33
N ALA A 31 -18.56 12.21 -10.47
CA ALA A 31 -18.40 12.84 -9.16
C ALA A 31 -17.22 12.15 -8.45
N ILE A 32 -16.27 12.97 -7.96
CA ILE A 32 -15.13 12.48 -7.19
C ILE A 32 -15.68 11.76 -5.95
N ALA A 33 -15.22 10.52 -5.73
CA ALA A 33 -15.65 9.74 -4.58
C ALA A 33 -15.27 10.44 -3.27
N GLU A 34 -16.24 10.54 -2.37
CA GLU A 34 -15.99 11.10 -1.04
C GLU A 34 -15.25 10.10 -0.15
N ARG A 35 -14.66 10.62 0.93
CA ARG A 35 -14.16 9.78 2.03
C ARG A 35 -15.29 8.90 2.55
N TRP A 36 -15.01 7.64 2.85
CA TRP A 36 -15.99 6.75 3.47
C TRP A 36 -16.53 7.33 4.78
N SER A 37 -17.83 7.16 5.02
CA SER A 37 -18.41 7.48 6.32
C SER A 37 -17.81 6.57 7.41
N GLU A 38 -17.95 6.96 8.68
CA GLU A 38 -17.52 6.12 9.80
C GLU A 38 -18.26 4.77 9.81
N GLU A 39 -19.56 4.79 9.51
CA GLU A 39 -20.39 3.60 9.42
C GLU A 39 -19.92 2.66 8.31
N GLN A 40 -19.58 3.21 7.13
CA GLN A 40 -19.09 2.42 6.00
C GLN A 40 -17.75 1.76 6.35
N ALA A 41 -16.80 2.52 6.90
CA ALA A 41 -15.49 2.00 7.28
C ALA A 41 -15.59 0.91 8.37
N ASN A 42 -16.39 1.14 9.40
CA ASN A 42 -16.60 0.17 10.48
C ASN A 42 -17.37 -1.07 10.00
N ALA A 43 -18.37 -0.92 9.11
CA ALA A 43 -19.08 -2.05 8.52
C ALA A 43 -18.19 -2.89 7.60
N TRP A 44 -17.25 -2.27 6.89
CA TRP A 44 -16.25 -2.98 6.10
C TRP A 44 -15.32 -3.80 7.02
N TYR A 45 -14.78 -3.17 8.06
CA TYR A 45 -13.85 -3.81 8.99
C TYR A 45 -14.49 -4.94 9.79
N ALA A 46 -15.76 -4.80 10.18
CA ALA A 46 -16.51 -5.81 10.94
C ALA A 46 -16.68 -7.15 10.20
N LYS A 47 -16.51 -7.17 8.88
CA LYS A 47 -16.58 -8.38 8.05
C LYS A 47 -15.26 -9.17 8.02
N LEU A 48 -14.18 -8.57 8.51
CA LEU A 48 -12.85 -9.15 8.45
C LEU A 48 -12.51 -9.89 9.76
N PRO A 49 -11.73 -10.98 9.70
CA PRO A 49 -11.09 -11.52 10.88
C PRO A 49 -10.09 -10.49 11.43
N TRP A 50 -9.54 -10.74 12.63
CA TRP A 50 -8.39 -9.95 13.04
C TRP A 50 -7.24 -10.17 12.05
N LEU A 51 -6.65 -9.08 11.58
CA LEU A 51 -5.59 -9.09 10.59
C LEU A 51 -4.24 -8.92 11.26
N ALA A 52 -3.33 -9.83 10.96
CA ALA A 52 -1.93 -9.79 11.36
C ALA A 52 -1.04 -10.13 10.17
N GLY A 53 0.07 -9.44 10.03
CA GLY A 53 0.95 -9.61 8.90
C GLY A 53 2.25 -8.85 9.05
N VAL A 54 2.90 -8.59 7.92
CA VAL A 54 4.24 -8.03 7.87
C VAL A 54 4.38 -7.08 6.68
N ASP A 55 5.22 -6.06 6.83
CA ASP A 55 5.78 -5.32 5.70
C ASP A 55 6.69 -6.27 4.92
N TYR A 56 6.32 -6.52 3.67
CA TYR A 56 6.94 -7.58 2.89
C TYR A 56 7.73 -7.05 1.71
N ILE A 57 8.96 -7.49 1.65
CA ILE A 57 9.83 -7.50 0.48
C ILE A 57 10.56 -8.86 0.48
N ASN A 58 10.69 -9.52 -0.67
CA ASN A 58 11.39 -10.80 -0.73
C ASN A 58 12.89 -10.63 -0.40
N ALA A 59 13.46 -11.62 0.28
CA ALA A 59 14.82 -11.52 0.86
C ALA A 59 15.91 -11.18 -0.15
N SER A 60 15.75 -11.52 -1.43
CA SER A 60 16.72 -11.22 -2.47
C SER A 60 16.57 -9.83 -3.09
N SER A 61 15.59 -9.04 -2.70
CA SER A 61 15.39 -7.66 -3.19
C SER A 61 15.88 -6.64 -2.17
N ILE A 62 16.60 -5.61 -2.64
CA ILE A 62 17.12 -4.54 -1.79
C ILE A 62 16.13 -3.38 -1.62
N ASN A 63 15.20 -3.24 -2.58
CA ASN A 63 14.19 -2.20 -2.60
C ASN A 63 13.01 -2.60 -3.51
N GLN A 64 11.99 -1.76 -3.54
CA GLN A 64 10.78 -1.95 -4.33
C GLN A 64 11.04 -1.99 -5.85
N ILE A 65 12.11 -1.34 -6.34
CA ILE A 65 12.48 -1.41 -7.77
C ILE A 65 12.97 -2.81 -8.10
N GLU A 66 13.88 -3.38 -7.30
CA GLU A 66 14.40 -4.73 -7.53
C GLU A 66 13.31 -5.79 -7.37
N MET A 67 12.38 -5.60 -6.41
CA MET A 67 11.26 -6.52 -6.22
C MET A 67 10.34 -6.58 -7.45
N TRP A 68 10.08 -5.43 -8.07
CA TRP A 68 9.05 -5.35 -9.11
C TRP A 68 9.60 -5.29 -10.55
N SER A 69 10.92 -5.17 -10.76
CA SER A 69 11.49 -5.15 -12.11
C SER A 69 11.41 -6.52 -12.78
N ARG A 70 11.19 -6.53 -14.11
CA ARG A 70 11.02 -7.75 -14.92
C ARG A 70 12.14 -8.77 -14.73
N ASP A 71 13.38 -8.31 -14.72
CA ASP A 71 14.56 -9.17 -14.69
C ASP A 71 14.88 -9.71 -13.28
N THR A 72 14.26 -9.16 -12.25
CA THR A 72 14.57 -9.47 -10.85
C THR A 72 13.37 -9.96 -10.04
N TYR A 73 12.15 -9.90 -10.58
CA TYR A 73 10.94 -10.45 -9.95
C TYR A 73 11.06 -11.98 -9.78
N LYS A 74 10.82 -12.46 -8.57
CA LYS A 74 11.05 -13.87 -8.22
C LYS A 74 9.80 -14.53 -7.63
N ALA A 75 8.87 -14.93 -8.48
CA ALA A 75 7.61 -15.56 -8.07
C ALA A 75 7.81 -16.78 -7.15
N ASP A 76 8.79 -17.65 -7.43
CA ASP A 76 9.04 -18.85 -6.63
C ASP A 76 9.55 -18.53 -5.22
N GLU A 77 10.39 -17.49 -5.08
CA GLU A 77 10.86 -17.02 -3.77
C GLU A 77 9.72 -16.40 -2.98
N ILE A 78 8.90 -15.56 -3.64
CA ILE A 78 7.71 -14.95 -3.05
C ILE A 78 6.74 -16.05 -2.57
N ASP A 79 6.44 -17.04 -3.41
CA ASP A 79 5.55 -18.15 -3.05
C ASP A 79 6.05 -18.93 -1.83
N LYS A 80 7.36 -19.20 -1.80
CA LYS A 80 8.01 -19.87 -0.67
C LYS A 80 7.89 -19.07 0.64
N GLU A 81 8.21 -17.76 0.58
CA GLU A 81 8.18 -16.89 1.77
C GLU A 81 6.75 -16.62 2.25
N LEU A 82 5.80 -16.46 1.34
CA LEU A 82 4.39 -16.32 1.70
C LEU A 82 3.82 -17.61 2.30
N GLY A 83 4.33 -18.78 1.92
CA GLY A 83 4.05 -20.03 2.60
C GLY A 83 4.50 -20.02 4.07
N TRP A 84 5.62 -19.38 4.39
CA TRP A 84 6.05 -19.20 5.78
C TRP A 84 5.19 -18.20 6.54
N ALA A 85 4.71 -17.14 5.87
CA ALA A 85 3.76 -16.20 6.45
C ALA A 85 2.42 -16.90 6.78
N GLU A 86 1.90 -17.74 5.88
CA GLU A 86 0.71 -18.55 6.12
C GLU A 86 0.87 -19.48 7.32
N GLU A 87 2.03 -20.12 7.47
CA GLU A 87 2.32 -20.99 8.63
C GLU A 87 2.37 -20.24 9.97
N LEU A 88 2.70 -18.93 9.95
CA LEU A 88 2.55 -18.03 11.09
C LEU A 88 1.11 -17.58 11.34
N GLY A 89 0.20 -17.87 10.40
CA GLY A 89 -1.17 -17.39 10.42
C GLY A 89 -1.30 -15.90 10.03
N PHE A 90 -0.31 -15.34 9.38
CA PHE A 90 -0.43 -14.02 8.76
C PHE A 90 -1.42 -14.09 7.61
N ASN A 91 -2.32 -13.14 7.57
CA ASN A 91 -3.41 -13.07 6.60
C ASN A 91 -3.48 -11.73 5.86
N THR A 92 -2.50 -10.86 6.10
CA THR A 92 -2.27 -9.62 5.36
C THR A 92 -0.78 -9.35 5.19
N LEU A 93 -0.43 -8.51 4.23
CA LEU A 93 0.92 -8.00 3.98
C LEU A 93 0.83 -6.54 3.60
N ARG A 94 1.83 -5.74 3.94
CA ARG A 94 2.02 -4.41 3.37
C ARG A 94 3.19 -4.44 2.39
N VAL A 95 2.96 -4.00 1.15
CA VAL A 95 3.91 -4.16 0.05
C VAL A 95 4.05 -2.85 -0.71
N TYR A 96 5.28 -2.42 -0.94
CA TYR A 96 5.60 -1.17 -1.61
C TYR A 96 5.66 -1.37 -3.12
N LEU A 97 4.94 -0.54 -3.86
CA LEU A 97 5.02 -0.46 -5.32
C LEU A 97 6.10 0.54 -5.75
N SER A 98 6.35 0.67 -7.05
CA SER A 98 7.33 1.60 -7.58
C SER A 98 6.83 2.31 -8.83
N SER A 99 6.73 3.65 -8.75
CA SER A 99 6.43 4.49 -9.91
C SER A 99 7.55 4.44 -10.95
N VAL A 100 8.78 4.23 -10.52
CA VAL A 100 9.96 4.08 -11.41
C VAL A 100 9.83 2.83 -12.27
N VAL A 101 9.38 1.71 -11.71
CA VAL A 101 9.12 0.49 -12.48
C VAL A 101 7.92 0.68 -13.40
N TYR A 102 6.85 1.32 -12.91
CA TYR A 102 5.68 1.63 -13.71
C TYR A 102 6.02 2.51 -14.93
N GLU A 103 6.78 3.57 -14.77
CA GLU A 103 7.17 4.46 -15.88
C GLU A 103 7.92 3.71 -17.00
N ASN A 104 8.69 2.67 -16.66
CA ASN A 104 9.50 1.91 -17.60
C ASN A 104 8.79 0.66 -18.17
N ASP A 105 7.87 0.05 -17.42
CA ASP A 105 7.19 -1.20 -17.79
C ASP A 105 5.79 -1.27 -17.14
N PRO A 106 4.85 -0.40 -17.54
CA PRO A 106 3.54 -0.30 -16.87
C PRO A 106 2.73 -1.60 -16.96
N GLU A 107 2.65 -2.21 -18.13
CA GLU A 107 1.91 -3.47 -18.31
C GLU A 107 2.60 -4.63 -17.59
N GLY A 108 3.93 -4.73 -17.67
CA GLY A 108 4.67 -5.75 -16.95
C GLY A 108 4.58 -5.59 -15.43
N LEU A 109 4.52 -4.38 -14.88
CA LEU A 109 4.24 -4.20 -13.44
C LEU A 109 2.86 -4.74 -13.09
N LYS A 110 1.83 -4.43 -13.87
CA LYS A 110 0.47 -4.94 -13.63
C LYS A 110 0.40 -6.47 -13.72
N GLU A 111 1.09 -7.08 -14.69
CA GLU A 111 1.20 -8.55 -14.80
C GLU A 111 1.85 -9.17 -13.55
N ARG A 112 2.92 -8.56 -13.02
CA ARG A 112 3.59 -9.03 -11.80
C ARG A 112 2.75 -8.80 -10.55
N MET A 113 2.00 -7.71 -10.48
CA MET A 113 1.03 -7.48 -9.40
C MET A 113 -0.08 -8.55 -9.42
N ASP A 114 -0.64 -8.89 -10.57
CA ASP A 114 -1.64 -9.95 -10.69
C ASP A 114 -1.08 -11.32 -10.30
N ASN A 115 0.15 -11.63 -10.73
CA ASN A 115 0.85 -12.85 -10.30
C ASN A 115 1.06 -12.86 -8.77
N PHE A 116 1.53 -11.75 -8.19
CA PHE A 116 1.70 -11.59 -6.74
C PHE A 116 0.38 -11.79 -5.98
N LEU A 117 -0.70 -11.18 -6.46
CA LEU A 117 -2.05 -11.35 -5.89
C LEU A 117 -2.52 -12.80 -5.96
N THR A 118 -2.19 -13.51 -7.03
CA THR A 118 -2.49 -14.94 -7.19
C THR A 118 -1.72 -15.78 -6.16
N ILE A 119 -0.45 -15.46 -5.91
CA ILE A 119 0.34 -16.11 -4.87
C ILE A 119 -0.23 -15.79 -3.47
N CYS A 120 -0.56 -14.53 -3.20
CA CYS A 120 -1.20 -14.13 -1.95
C CYS A 120 -2.51 -14.89 -1.71
N GLN A 121 -3.37 -15.00 -2.73
CA GLN A 121 -4.63 -15.73 -2.64
C GLN A 121 -4.42 -17.23 -2.34
N LYS A 122 -3.41 -17.87 -2.94
CA LYS A 122 -3.02 -19.25 -2.65
C LYS A 122 -2.72 -19.45 -1.17
N HIS A 123 -2.08 -18.48 -0.51
CA HIS A 123 -1.72 -18.49 0.89
C HIS A 123 -2.75 -17.81 1.82
N GLN A 124 -3.95 -17.50 1.31
CA GLN A 124 -5.04 -16.87 2.07
C GLN A 124 -4.66 -15.50 2.66
N ILE A 125 -3.81 -14.76 1.97
CA ILE A 125 -3.31 -13.45 2.34
C ILE A 125 -3.97 -12.38 1.47
N LYS A 126 -4.45 -11.29 2.09
CA LYS A 126 -4.91 -10.09 1.38
C LYS A 126 -3.90 -8.96 1.60
N PRO A 127 -3.08 -8.62 0.60
CA PRO A 127 -2.11 -7.54 0.74
C PRO A 127 -2.78 -6.16 0.71
N LEU A 128 -2.11 -5.18 1.33
CA LEU A 128 -2.29 -3.78 1.05
C LEU A 128 -1.05 -3.27 0.31
N PHE A 129 -1.26 -2.33 -0.62
CA PHE A 129 -0.18 -1.75 -1.40
C PHE A 129 0.10 -0.32 -1.01
N THR A 130 1.39 -0.01 -0.83
CA THR A 130 1.90 1.34 -0.61
C THR A 130 2.34 1.93 -1.94
N ILE A 131 1.82 3.12 -2.29
CA ILE A 131 1.98 3.75 -3.60
C ILE A 131 3.26 4.57 -3.70
N PHE A 132 3.52 5.45 -2.72
CA PHE A 132 4.70 6.33 -2.65
C PHE A 132 5.42 6.19 -1.32
N ASP A 133 6.66 6.70 -1.26
CA ASP A 133 7.52 6.53 -0.08
C ASP A 133 8.51 7.69 0.08
N ASP A 134 8.62 8.26 1.28
CA ASP A 134 9.58 9.32 1.60
C ASP A 134 10.85 8.82 2.30
N CYS A 135 11.03 7.49 2.43
CA CYS A 135 12.08 6.93 3.28
C CYS A 135 13.39 6.66 2.54
N TRP A 136 14.48 6.84 3.27
CA TRP A 136 15.87 6.47 2.96
C TRP A 136 16.50 7.27 1.81
N ASN A 137 17.10 6.61 0.80
CA ASN A 137 17.90 7.28 -0.21
C ASN A 137 17.03 8.18 -1.10
N ALA A 138 17.47 9.41 -1.27
CA ALA A 138 16.70 10.48 -1.93
C ALA A 138 16.41 10.20 -3.41
N GLU A 139 17.31 9.47 -4.08
CA GLU A 139 17.22 9.25 -5.52
C GLU A 139 16.91 7.80 -5.85
N SER A 140 16.03 7.62 -6.83
CA SER A 140 15.62 6.34 -7.37
C SER A 140 15.78 6.30 -8.88
N ALA A 141 16.25 5.18 -9.41
CA ALA A 141 16.45 4.99 -10.85
C ALA A 141 16.12 3.56 -11.27
N TYR A 142 15.54 3.39 -12.45
CA TYR A 142 15.29 2.09 -13.05
C TYR A 142 16.61 1.38 -13.43
N GLY A 143 16.58 0.05 -13.40
CA GLY A 143 17.70 -0.79 -13.76
C GLY A 143 18.34 -1.51 -12.57
N LYS A 144 19.59 -1.93 -12.74
CA LYS A 144 20.30 -2.69 -11.70
C LYS A 144 20.43 -1.86 -10.42
N GLN A 145 19.92 -2.42 -9.33
CA GLN A 145 20.04 -1.80 -8.01
C GLN A 145 21.41 -2.10 -7.38
N PRO A 146 21.85 -1.26 -6.42
CA PRO A 146 23.14 -1.46 -5.75
C PRO A 146 23.13 -2.73 -4.90
N ASP A 147 24.33 -3.27 -4.63
CA ASP A 147 24.48 -4.28 -3.59
C ASP A 147 24.28 -3.64 -2.21
N PRO A 148 23.77 -4.39 -1.20
CA PRO A 148 23.59 -3.86 0.13
C PRO A 148 24.91 -3.50 0.80
N ASN A 149 24.95 -2.37 1.51
CA ASN A 149 26.05 -2.06 2.39
C ASN A 149 26.02 -2.98 3.61
N PRO A 150 27.04 -3.79 3.89
CA PRO A 150 27.03 -4.71 5.01
C PRO A 150 26.71 -4.04 6.35
N GLY A 151 25.80 -4.62 7.13
CA GLY A 151 25.43 -4.12 8.45
C GLY A 151 24.70 -2.76 8.47
N VAL A 152 24.23 -2.28 7.32
CA VAL A 152 23.50 -1.01 7.21
C VAL A 152 22.06 -1.29 6.83
N HIS A 153 21.15 -0.93 7.72
CA HIS A 153 19.71 -1.05 7.54
C HIS A 153 19.24 -0.28 6.31
N ASN A 154 18.45 -0.90 5.44
CA ASN A 154 17.83 -0.30 4.24
C ASN A 154 18.79 0.52 3.38
N SER A 155 20.06 0.10 3.29
CA SER A 155 21.10 0.88 2.59
C SER A 155 20.82 1.15 1.12
N GLY A 156 19.99 0.35 0.48
CA GLY A 156 19.58 0.52 -0.91
C GLY A 156 18.09 0.82 -1.09
N TRP A 157 17.32 1.01 -0.01
CA TRP A 157 15.94 1.46 -0.09
C TRP A 157 15.86 2.89 -0.60
N VAL A 158 14.88 3.22 -1.43
CA VAL A 158 14.82 4.49 -2.14
C VAL A 158 13.47 5.17 -2.00
N GLN A 159 13.49 6.51 -2.05
CA GLN A 159 12.27 7.31 -2.09
C GLN A 159 11.55 7.16 -3.44
N ASP A 160 10.25 7.30 -3.40
CA ASP A 160 9.38 7.35 -4.57
C ASP A 160 8.23 8.37 -4.33
N PRO A 161 8.16 9.48 -5.08
CA PRO A 161 9.08 9.88 -6.14
C PRO A 161 10.44 10.36 -5.61
N ALA A 162 11.48 10.27 -6.46
CA ALA A 162 12.81 10.78 -6.13
C ALA A 162 12.78 12.25 -5.71
N ALA A 163 13.62 12.61 -4.72
CA ALA A 163 13.63 13.95 -4.14
C ALA A 163 13.92 15.05 -5.17
N SER A 164 14.81 14.78 -6.13
CA SER A 164 15.16 15.73 -7.19
C SER A 164 14.00 16.12 -8.11
N LEU A 165 12.97 15.27 -8.23
CA LEU A 165 11.82 15.51 -9.10
C LEU A 165 10.73 16.39 -8.45
N ARG A 166 10.69 16.48 -7.12
CA ARG A 166 9.55 17.04 -6.36
C ARG A 166 9.33 18.53 -6.59
N GLN A 167 10.37 19.28 -6.93
CA GLN A 167 10.24 20.72 -7.18
C GLN A 167 9.64 21.01 -8.57
N ASP A 168 9.79 20.12 -9.53
CA ASP A 168 9.20 20.27 -10.86
C ASP A 168 7.84 19.59 -10.95
N THR A 169 6.85 20.17 -10.32
CA THR A 169 5.49 19.63 -10.30
C THR A 169 4.83 19.62 -11.69
N VAL A 170 5.29 20.44 -12.62
CA VAL A 170 4.77 20.46 -14.00
C VAL A 170 5.09 19.14 -14.72
N THR A 171 6.29 18.62 -14.52
CA THR A 171 6.71 17.34 -15.09
C THR A 171 6.26 16.15 -14.22
N LEU A 172 6.30 16.30 -12.89
CA LEU A 172 6.06 15.19 -11.95
C LEU A 172 4.56 14.81 -11.87
N TYR A 173 3.66 15.78 -11.70
CA TYR A 173 2.26 15.49 -11.44
C TYR A 173 1.56 14.67 -12.55
N PRO A 174 1.75 14.93 -13.84
CA PRO A 174 1.17 14.08 -14.88
C PRO A 174 1.62 12.62 -14.81
N LYS A 175 2.85 12.36 -14.36
CA LYS A 175 3.38 10.99 -14.18
C LYS A 175 2.77 10.31 -12.96
N MET A 176 2.73 11.02 -11.83
CA MET A 176 2.11 10.52 -10.60
C MET A 176 0.62 10.25 -10.82
N GLU A 177 -0.10 11.17 -11.44
CA GLU A 177 -1.53 11.01 -11.76
C GLU A 177 -1.78 9.76 -12.61
N LYS A 178 -1.02 9.62 -13.69
CA LYS A 178 -1.13 8.45 -14.56
C LYS A 178 -0.88 7.16 -13.79
N TYR A 179 0.16 7.10 -12.95
CA TYR A 179 0.51 5.93 -12.15
C TYR A 179 -0.61 5.58 -11.16
N VAL A 180 -1.06 6.54 -10.37
CA VAL A 180 -2.12 6.33 -9.36
C VAL A 180 -3.42 5.88 -10.03
N LYS A 181 -3.87 6.64 -11.03
CA LYS A 181 -5.15 6.35 -11.70
C LYS A 181 -5.13 5.01 -12.45
N ASP A 182 -4.05 4.70 -13.17
CA ASP A 182 -3.97 3.42 -13.91
C ASP A 182 -3.98 2.23 -12.95
N LEU A 183 -3.20 2.25 -11.87
CA LEU A 183 -3.20 1.17 -10.89
C LEU A 183 -4.56 1.03 -10.19
N LEU A 184 -5.12 2.12 -9.69
CA LEU A 184 -6.40 2.06 -8.95
C LEU A 184 -7.59 1.78 -9.88
N THR A 185 -7.51 2.13 -11.15
CA THR A 185 -8.52 1.72 -12.14
C THR A 185 -8.39 0.24 -12.49
N SER A 186 -7.14 -0.24 -12.67
CA SER A 186 -6.88 -1.65 -13.03
C SER A 186 -7.22 -2.63 -11.90
N PHE A 187 -6.95 -2.26 -10.64
CA PHE A 187 -7.07 -3.14 -9.48
C PHE A 187 -8.07 -2.66 -8.43
N GLY A 188 -8.71 -1.51 -8.62
CA GLY A 188 -9.63 -0.93 -7.63
C GLY A 188 -10.91 -1.71 -7.37
N GLN A 189 -11.20 -2.75 -8.16
CA GLN A 189 -12.30 -3.68 -7.93
C GLN A 189 -11.82 -5.10 -7.60
N ASP A 190 -10.51 -5.28 -7.39
CA ASP A 190 -9.94 -6.60 -7.09
C ASP A 190 -10.09 -6.93 -5.60
N GLU A 191 -10.95 -7.89 -5.29
CA GLU A 191 -11.22 -8.32 -3.92
C GLU A 191 -10.03 -8.99 -3.22
N ARG A 192 -8.96 -9.32 -3.94
CA ARG A 192 -7.72 -9.85 -3.36
C ARG A 192 -6.94 -8.78 -2.61
N ILE A 193 -7.19 -7.49 -2.89
CA ILE A 193 -6.52 -6.36 -2.23
C ILE A 193 -7.33 -5.93 -1.00
N LEU A 194 -6.63 -5.70 0.12
CA LEU A 194 -7.24 -5.27 1.37
C LEU A 194 -7.56 -3.76 1.35
N LEU A 195 -6.54 -2.94 1.11
CA LEU A 195 -6.65 -1.48 1.07
C LEU A 195 -5.46 -0.87 0.30
N TRP A 196 -5.52 0.44 0.03
CA TRP A 196 -4.44 1.22 -0.56
C TRP A 196 -3.86 2.20 0.45
N ASP A 197 -2.56 2.10 0.70
CA ASP A 197 -1.78 3.05 1.49
C ASP A 197 -1.09 4.02 0.52
N LEU A 198 -1.54 5.27 0.50
CA LEU A 198 -1.18 6.18 -0.56
C LEU A 198 0.24 6.73 -0.46
N TRP A 199 0.80 6.76 0.76
CA TRP A 199 2.15 7.30 0.97
C TRP A 199 2.74 6.78 2.27
N ASN A 200 3.91 6.17 2.20
CA ASN A 200 4.69 5.79 3.37
C ASN A 200 5.41 7.01 3.97
N GLU A 201 5.19 7.24 5.26
CA GLU A 201 5.89 8.25 6.07
C GLU A 201 6.05 9.62 5.39
N PRO A 202 4.95 10.24 4.93
CA PRO A 202 5.07 11.51 4.23
C PRO A 202 5.78 12.55 5.08
N GLY A 203 6.75 13.24 4.45
CA GLY A 203 7.62 14.22 5.11
C GLY A 203 8.90 13.63 5.69
N ASN A 204 9.14 12.32 5.64
CA ASN A 204 10.44 11.72 5.95
C ASN A 204 11.50 12.22 4.95
N GLY A 205 12.76 11.78 5.09
CA GLY A 205 13.85 12.22 4.21
C GLY A 205 14.11 13.74 4.24
N ASN A 206 13.73 14.43 5.34
CA ASN A 206 13.80 15.88 5.52
C ASN A 206 12.83 16.70 4.64
N HIS A 207 11.80 16.07 4.09
CA HIS A 207 10.78 16.79 3.30
C HIS A 207 9.79 17.57 4.18
N GLY A 208 9.48 17.07 5.38
CA GLY A 208 8.53 17.73 6.30
C GLY A 208 7.20 18.02 5.60
N VAL A 209 6.61 19.16 5.90
CA VAL A 209 5.31 19.56 5.33
C VAL A 209 5.34 19.85 3.82
N SER A 210 6.51 19.87 3.18
CA SER A 210 6.59 20.05 1.72
C SER A 210 6.01 18.85 0.94
N THR A 211 5.84 17.70 1.58
CA THR A 211 5.12 16.55 0.98
C THR A 211 3.61 16.78 0.92
N LEU A 212 3.03 17.64 1.76
CA LEU A 212 1.58 17.83 1.85
C LEU A 212 0.88 18.18 0.52
N PRO A 213 1.41 19.10 -0.34
CA PRO A 213 0.80 19.38 -1.64
C PRO A 213 0.76 18.14 -2.56
N HIS A 214 1.80 17.30 -2.53
CA HIS A 214 1.87 16.07 -3.31
C HIS A 214 0.85 15.05 -2.79
N LEU A 215 0.80 14.84 -1.47
CA LEU A 215 -0.16 13.94 -0.82
C LEU A 215 -1.61 14.33 -1.12
N LYS A 216 -1.93 15.64 -1.14
CA LYS A 216 -3.26 16.13 -1.53
C LYS A 216 -3.64 15.70 -2.94
N LYS A 217 -2.72 15.80 -3.89
CA LYS A 217 -2.95 15.37 -5.27
C LYS A 217 -3.12 13.86 -5.38
N VAL A 218 -2.36 13.09 -4.63
CA VAL A 218 -2.48 11.63 -4.65
C VAL A 218 -3.85 11.18 -4.12
N PHE A 219 -4.35 11.78 -3.03
CA PHE A 219 -5.70 11.50 -2.55
C PHE A 219 -6.78 11.90 -3.58
N GLU A 220 -6.65 13.08 -4.21
CA GLU A 220 -7.55 13.55 -5.27
C GLU A 220 -7.64 12.51 -6.41
N TRP A 221 -6.51 12.10 -6.98
CA TRP A 221 -6.46 11.12 -8.06
C TRP A 221 -6.95 9.73 -7.65
N ALA A 222 -6.65 9.31 -6.43
CA ALA A 222 -7.14 8.04 -5.90
C ALA A 222 -8.66 8.05 -5.72
N ARG A 223 -9.25 9.17 -5.26
CA ARG A 223 -10.71 9.34 -5.16
C ARG A 223 -11.38 9.39 -6.54
N GLU A 224 -10.76 10.01 -7.52
CA GLU A 224 -11.26 10.00 -8.91
C GLU A 224 -11.26 8.60 -9.52
N ALA A 225 -10.27 7.74 -9.20
CA ALA A 225 -10.24 6.35 -9.61
C ALA A 225 -11.30 5.49 -8.91
N ASN A 226 -11.81 5.93 -7.77
CA ASN A 226 -12.92 5.34 -7.02
C ASN A 226 -12.79 3.82 -6.75
N PRO A 227 -11.71 3.37 -6.10
CA PRO A 227 -11.57 1.97 -5.76
C PRO A 227 -12.61 1.51 -4.74
N SER A 228 -12.96 0.22 -4.77
CA SER A 228 -13.85 -0.40 -3.77
C SER A 228 -13.16 -0.66 -2.43
N GLN A 229 -11.85 -0.61 -2.39
CA GLN A 229 -11.05 -0.75 -1.18
C GLN A 229 -10.88 0.62 -0.50
N PRO A 230 -10.74 0.65 0.84
CA PRO A 230 -10.46 1.90 1.55
C PRO A 230 -9.07 2.46 1.25
N LEU A 231 -8.97 3.79 1.32
CA LEU A 231 -7.72 4.54 1.19
C LEU A 231 -7.21 4.93 2.57
N THR A 232 -5.90 4.89 2.76
CA THR A 232 -5.23 5.36 3.97
C THR A 232 -3.90 6.03 3.67
N CYS A 233 -3.38 6.75 4.66
CA CYS A 233 -2.00 7.23 4.72
C CYS A 233 -1.62 7.40 6.19
N GLY A 234 -0.61 6.67 6.66
CA GLY A 234 -0.31 6.50 8.07
C GLY A 234 0.41 7.68 8.73
N VAL A 235 -0.03 8.05 9.94
CA VAL A 235 0.70 8.99 10.81
C VAL A 235 1.91 8.28 11.42
N TRP A 236 3.09 8.89 11.33
CA TRP A 236 4.33 8.30 11.83
C TRP A 236 5.15 9.24 12.72
N ASN A 237 4.97 10.55 12.61
CA ASN A 237 5.76 11.55 13.32
C ASN A 237 4.87 12.54 14.06
N TRP A 238 5.05 12.64 15.39
CA TRP A 238 4.24 13.46 16.27
C TRP A 238 4.84 14.85 16.59
N ASN A 239 5.94 15.24 15.93
CA ASN A 239 6.48 16.59 16.08
C ASN A 239 5.48 17.63 15.59
N ASP A 240 5.40 18.77 16.28
CA ASP A 240 4.46 19.85 15.94
C ASP A 240 4.59 20.32 14.48
N SER A 241 5.79 20.25 13.90
CA SER A 241 6.03 20.56 12.48
C SER A 241 5.29 19.64 11.51
N PHE A 242 4.90 18.44 11.93
CA PHE A 242 4.12 17.47 11.14
C PHE A 242 2.60 17.61 11.36
N ALA A 243 2.15 18.46 12.27
CA ALA A 243 0.72 18.60 12.61
C ALA A 243 -0.18 18.84 11.36
N PRO A 244 0.20 19.67 10.35
CA PRO A 244 -0.61 19.81 9.13
C PRO A 244 -0.68 18.54 8.27
N LEU A 245 0.40 17.74 8.21
CA LEU A 245 0.39 16.43 7.54
C LEU A 245 -0.49 15.45 8.29
N ASN A 246 -0.28 15.30 9.61
CA ASN A 246 -1.03 14.39 10.46
C ASN A 246 -2.54 14.68 10.41
N ALA A 247 -2.93 15.95 10.48
CA ALA A 247 -4.34 16.35 10.35
C ALA A 247 -4.92 15.89 9.00
N TYR A 248 -4.22 16.17 7.91
CA TYR A 248 -4.67 15.80 6.57
C TYR A 248 -4.76 14.28 6.38
N GLN A 249 -3.76 13.52 6.84
CA GLN A 249 -3.75 12.05 6.80
C GLN A 249 -4.98 11.47 7.52
N ILE A 250 -5.26 11.94 8.75
CA ILE A 250 -6.40 11.48 9.54
C ILE A 250 -7.73 11.88 8.88
N GLU A 251 -7.83 13.12 8.38
CA GLU A 251 -9.06 13.65 7.78
C GLU A 251 -9.42 13.01 6.45
N GLN A 252 -8.43 12.56 5.66
CA GLN A 252 -8.68 12.03 4.33
C GLN A 252 -8.73 10.50 4.27
N SER A 253 -8.20 9.81 5.26
CA SER A 253 -8.15 8.34 5.29
C SER A 253 -9.50 7.73 5.66
N ASP A 254 -9.91 6.68 4.94
CA ASP A 254 -11.12 5.91 5.24
C ASP A 254 -10.96 5.08 6.51
N VAL A 255 -9.78 4.50 6.70
CA VAL A 255 -9.31 3.83 7.91
C VAL A 255 -8.07 4.55 8.41
N VAL A 256 -7.87 4.65 9.72
CA VAL A 256 -6.72 5.37 10.27
C VAL A 256 -5.55 4.41 10.40
N SER A 257 -4.45 4.69 9.70
CA SER A 257 -3.21 3.94 9.84
C SER A 257 -2.12 4.75 10.56
N TYR A 258 -1.16 4.04 11.17
CA TYR A 258 -0.08 4.67 11.91
C TYR A 258 1.12 3.74 12.08
N HIS A 259 2.30 4.33 12.33
CA HIS A 259 3.51 3.64 12.74
C HIS A 259 3.78 3.91 14.21
N ASN A 260 4.24 2.89 14.92
CA ASN A 260 4.70 3.05 16.28
C ASN A 260 5.75 1.99 16.64
N TYR A 261 6.97 2.41 16.86
CA TYR A 261 8.10 1.56 17.23
C TYR A 261 8.51 1.72 18.70
N ASN A 262 7.65 2.33 19.53
CA ASN A 262 7.90 2.51 20.93
C ASN A 262 7.34 1.33 21.77
N ASP A 263 7.42 1.43 23.08
CA ASP A 263 6.96 0.43 24.01
C ASP A 263 5.42 0.33 24.13
N ARG A 264 4.96 -0.60 24.93
CA ARG A 264 3.53 -0.86 25.13
C ARG A 264 2.77 0.38 25.64
N ALA A 265 3.36 1.15 26.54
CA ALA A 265 2.67 2.30 27.14
C ALA A 265 2.40 3.39 26.10
N ASP A 266 3.33 3.62 25.19
CA ASP A 266 3.17 4.55 24.08
C ASP A 266 2.11 4.04 23.07
N HIS A 267 2.13 2.74 22.73
CA HIS A 267 1.09 2.13 21.89
C HIS A 267 -0.31 2.28 22.49
N GLU A 268 -0.47 2.09 23.81
CA GLU A 268 -1.77 2.27 24.49
C GLU A 268 -2.29 3.70 24.36
N GLN A 269 -1.41 4.70 24.46
CA GLN A 269 -1.78 6.11 24.26
C GLN A 269 -2.13 6.40 22.81
N THR A 270 -1.35 5.91 21.87
CA THR A 270 -1.58 6.05 20.42
C THR A 270 -2.93 5.45 20.01
N ILE A 271 -3.23 4.22 20.46
CA ILE A 271 -4.52 3.57 20.21
C ILE A 271 -5.68 4.38 20.80
N LYS A 272 -5.52 4.84 22.06
CA LYS A 272 -6.55 5.65 22.72
C LYS A 272 -6.82 6.95 21.95
N TYR A 273 -5.78 7.61 21.47
CA TYR A 273 -5.91 8.82 20.65
C TYR A 273 -6.67 8.54 19.34
N PHE A 274 -6.24 7.53 18.57
CA PHE A 274 -6.87 7.27 17.28
C PHE A 274 -8.30 6.72 17.39
N LYS A 275 -8.65 6.05 18.49
CA LYS A 275 -10.05 5.62 18.73
C LYS A 275 -11.03 6.78 18.82
N MET A 276 -10.59 8.01 19.08
CA MET A 276 -11.46 9.20 19.10
C MET A 276 -12.04 9.52 17.72
N PHE A 277 -11.44 9.05 16.65
CA PHE A 277 -11.93 9.26 15.28
C PHE A 277 -12.97 8.23 14.83
N ASN A 278 -13.33 7.28 15.70
CA ASN A 278 -14.37 6.26 15.46
C ASN A 278 -14.22 5.51 14.12
N ARG A 279 -12.97 5.20 13.72
CA ARG A 279 -12.64 4.47 12.49
C ARG A 279 -11.78 3.24 12.80
N PRO A 280 -11.77 2.22 11.91
CA PRO A 280 -10.86 1.11 12.04
C PRO A 280 -9.40 1.57 12.10
N LEU A 281 -8.59 0.90 12.91
CA LEU A 281 -7.18 1.23 13.08
C LEU A 281 -6.28 0.17 12.45
N VAL A 282 -5.23 0.63 11.78
CA VAL A 282 -4.20 -0.20 11.16
C VAL A 282 -2.84 0.27 11.65
N CYS A 283 -2.17 -0.52 12.49
CA CYS A 283 -0.77 -0.30 12.81
C CYS A 283 0.06 -0.89 11.66
N THR A 284 0.44 -0.03 10.73
CA THR A 284 1.13 -0.44 9.49
C THR A 284 2.61 -0.70 9.70
N GLU A 285 3.18 -0.25 10.82
CA GLU A 285 4.55 -0.61 11.20
C GLU A 285 4.68 -0.63 12.74
N TYR A 286 5.23 -1.71 13.27
CA TYR A 286 5.68 -1.86 14.64
C TYR A 286 6.78 -2.91 14.70
N MET A 287 7.24 -3.21 15.90
CA MET A 287 8.25 -4.19 16.25
C MET A 287 9.68 -3.72 15.92
N ALA A 288 10.32 -3.26 16.97
CA ALA A 288 11.76 -2.94 17.01
C ALA A 288 12.31 -3.39 18.36
N ARG A 289 12.99 -4.53 18.41
CA ARG A 289 13.34 -5.20 19.67
C ARG A 289 14.15 -4.30 20.60
N ARG A 290 15.10 -3.54 20.07
CA ARG A 290 15.89 -2.61 20.87
C ARG A 290 15.08 -1.49 21.52
N ASN A 291 13.98 -1.10 20.86
CA ASN A 291 13.09 -0.04 21.36
C ASN A 291 12.02 -0.59 22.33
N ASN A 292 12.11 -1.86 22.70
CA ASN A 292 11.10 -2.52 23.54
C ASN A 292 9.70 -2.62 22.89
N SER A 293 9.61 -2.41 21.58
CA SER A 293 8.44 -2.74 20.76
C SER A 293 8.55 -4.19 20.35
N LEU A 294 7.93 -5.09 21.12
CA LEU A 294 8.12 -6.54 21.03
C LEU A 294 6.84 -7.25 20.59
N PHE A 295 6.95 -8.38 19.89
CA PHE A 295 5.79 -9.24 19.63
C PHE A 295 5.04 -9.59 20.90
N SER A 296 5.75 -9.90 21.99
CA SER A 296 5.15 -10.32 23.26
C SER A 296 4.32 -9.26 23.98
N THR A 297 4.61 -7.99 23.74
CA THR A 297 3.94 -6.88 24.42
C THR A 297 2.96 -6.14 23.52
N ILE A 298 3.28 -5.99 22.22
CA ILE A 298 2.51 -5.15 21.29
C ILE A 298 1.45 -5.97 20.55
N MET A 299 1.79 -7.15 20.02
CA MET A 299 0.86 -7.94 19.21
C MET A 299 -0.43 -8.34 19.98
N PRO A 300 -0.37 -8.78 21.27
CA PRO A 300 -1.57 -8.99 22.09
C PRO A 300 -2.40 -7.71 22.27
N LEU A 301 -1.74 -6.57 22.51
CA LEU A 301 -2.42 -5.28 22.68
C LEU A 301 -3.19 -4.87 21.42
N LEU A 302 -2.58 -5.01 20.25
CA LEU A 302 -3.22 -4.72 18.95
C LEU A 302 -4.42 -5.64 18.74
N LYS A 303 -4.29 -6.95 19.04
CA LYS A 303 -5.37 -7.93 18.95
C LYS A 303 -6.54 -7.58 19.88
N GLU A 304 -6.28 -7.32 21.16
CA GLU A 304 -7.28 -6.93 22.17
C GLU A 304 -8.07 -5.70 21.73
N ASN A 305 -7.42 -4.76 21.07
CA ASN A 305 -8.01 -3.51 20.60
C ASN A 305 -8.59 -3.60 19.19
N LYS A 306 -8.55 -4.77 18.55
CA LYS A 306 -8.97 -5.00 17.15
C LYS A 306 -8.26 -4.07 16.16
N VAL A 307 -6.98 -3.81 16.37
CA VAL A 307 -6.11 -3.07 15.46
C VAL A 307 -5.43 -4.07 14.52
N VAL A 308 -5.38 -3.78 13.24
CA VAL A 308 -4.57 -4.56 12.29
C VAL A 308 -3.11 -4.43 12.68
N ALA A 309 -2.38 -5.55 12.75
CA ALA A 309 -1.02 -5.63 13.25
C ALA A 309 -0.05 -6.01 12.13
N ILE A 310 0.70 -5.05 11.59
CA ILE A 310 1.70 -5.29 10.53
C ILE A 310 3.07 -4.90 11.09
N ASN A 311 3.93 -5.90 11.30
CA ASN A 311 5.29 -5.63 11.79
C ASN A 311 6.25 -5.38 10.62
N TRP A 312 7.28 -4.55 10.87
CA TRP A 312 8.39 -4.41 9.94
C TRP A 312 9.35 -5.59 10.04
N GLY A 313 9.79 -6.13 8.87
CA GLY A 313 10.76 -7.20 8.77
C GLY A 313 10.20 -8.62 8.89
N PHE A 314 10.55 -9.47 7.90
CA PHE A 314 10.08 -10.85 7.84
C PHE A 314 11.23 -11.85 7.66
N VAL A 315 11.87 -11.82 6.49
CA VAL A 315 13.00 -12.69 6.16
C VAL A 315 14.25 -11.85 5.98
N ALA A 316 15.27 -12.13 6.77
CA ALA A 316 16.55 -11.45 6.69
C ALA A 316 17.16 -11.54 5.29
N GLY A 317 17.33 -10.39 4.65
CA GLY A 317 17.73 -10.30 3.25
C GLY A 317 18.60 -9.08 2.95
N LYS A 318 18.55 -8.65 1.70
CA LYS A 318 19.34 -7.50 1.22
C LYS A 318 19.00 -6.18 1.90
N THR A 319 17.81 -6.04 2.49
CA THR A 319 17.40 -4.86 3.25
C THR A 319 18.18 -4.67 4.54
N ASN A 320 18.82 -5.74 5.06
CA ASN A 320 19.57 -5.70 6.32
C ASN A 320 18.76 -5.23 7.54
N THR A 321 17.46 -5.49 7.58
CA THR A 321 16.53 -5.05 8.63
C THR A 321 16.74 -5.75 9.97
N ILE A 322 17.64 -6.73 10.02
CA ILE A 322 18.16 -7.29 11.28
C ILE A 322 19.03 -6.30 12.07
N PHE A 323 19.60 -5.29 11.41
CA PHE A 323 20.38 -4.23 12.06
C PHE A 323 19.47 -3.03 12.38
N ALA A 324 19.84 -2.25 13.40
CA ALA A 324 19.11 -1.04 13.74
C ALA A 324 19.40 0.09 12.75
N TRP A 325 18.39 0.93 12.48
CA TRP A 325 18.48 2.02 11.50
C TRP A 325 19.47 3.13 11.88
N ASP A 326 19.79 3.30 13.17
CA ASP A 326 20.63 4.34 13.74
C ASP A 326 21.98 3.80 14.30
N GLU A 327 22.25 2.50 14.11
CA GLU A 327 23.47 1.85 14.59
C GLU A 327 24.07 0.91 13.52
N PRO A 328 24.70 1.46 12.46
CA PRO A 328 25.38 0.64 11.44
C PRO A 328 26.48 -0.22 12.02
N LYS A 329 26.52 -1.50 11.62
CA LYS A 329 27.53 -2.49 12.07
C LYS A 329 28.22 -3.19 10.90
N PRO A 330 29.04 -2.48 10.10
CA PRO A 330 29.55 -2.96 8.83
C PRO A 330 30.47 -4.19 8.94
N ASN A 331 31.00 -4.47 10.15
CA ASN A 331 31.88 -5.62 10.41
C ASN A 331 31.14 -6.84 10.98
N GLU A 332 29.83 -6.73 11.26
CA GLU A 332 29.03 -7.82 11.77
C GLU A 332 28.20 -8.45 10.64
N LYS A 333 28.20 -9.77 10.53
CA LYS A 333 27.32 -10.48 9.59
C LYS A 333 25.91 -10.58 10.12
N GLU A 334 25.77 -10.74 11.43
CA GLU A 334 24.51 -10.91 12.13
C GLU A 334 24.65 -10.32 13.54
N PRO A 335 23.78 -9.36 13.95
CA PRO A 335 23.83 -8.80 15.29
C PRO A 335 23.28 -9.80 16.31
N LYS A 336 23.74 -9.71 17.57
CA LYS A 336 23.25 -10.58 18.65
C LYS A 336 21.75 -10.41 18.90
N LEU A 337 21.25 -9.18 18.81
CA LEU A 337 19.83 -8.85 18.89
C LEU A 337 19.41 -8.34 17.53
N TRP A 338 18.51 -9.05 16.85
CA TRP A 338 17.91 -8.59 15.62
C TRP A 338 16.95 -7.45 15.88
N PHE A 339 16.94 -6.47 15.00
CA PHE A 339 16.09 -5.31 15.17
C PHE A 339 14.65 -5.63 14.80
N HIS A 340 14.41 -6.23 13.62
CA HIS A 340 13.08 -6.52 13.12
C HIS A 340 12.83 -7.99 12.77
N ASP A 341 13.53 -8.56 11.79
CA ASP A 341 13.16 -9.78 11.09
C ASP A 341 12.82 -11.00 11.98
N ILE A 342 12.01 -11.89 11.42
CA ILE A 342 11.54 -13.11 12.09
C ILE A 342 12.40 -14.33 11.70
N TYR A 343 12.68 -14.48 10.41
CA TYR A 343 13.34 -15.65 9.85
C TYR A 343 14.65 -15.32 9.14
N ARG A 344 15.56 -16.31 9.13
CA ARG A 344 16.64 -16.41 8.16
C ARG A 344 16.11 -16.95 6.82
N GLN A 345 16.90 -16.84 5.76
CA GLN A 345 16.54 -17.33 4.41
C GLN A 345 16.32 -18.85 4.32
N ASP A 346 16.77 -19.59 5.31
CA ASP A 346 16.55 -21.04 5.44
C ASP A 346 15.34 -21.37 6.34
N LYS A 347 14.55 -20.35 6.74
CA LYS A 347 13.43 -20.45 7.66
C LYS A 347 13.81 -20.65 9.12
N THR A 348 15.08 -20.65 9.48
CA THR A 348 15.47 -20.68 10.89
C THR A 348 15.01 -19.40 11.58
N PRO A 349 14.19 -19.47 12.64
CA PRO A 349 13.73 -18.26 13.32
C PRO A 349 14.88 -17.59 14.08
N PHE A 350 14.80 -16.25 14.22
CA PHE A 350 15.65 -15.54 15.17
C PHE A 350 15.35 -16.00 16.60
N ASP A 351 14.07 -15.97 16.98
CA ASP A 351 13.59 -16.46 18.27
C ASP A 351 12.41 -17.43 18.09
N PRO A 352 12.58 -18.73 18.38
CA PRO A 352 11.48 -19.69 18.32
C PRO A 352 10.30 -19.38 19.24
N ALA A 353 10.52 -18.65 20.36
CA ALA A 353 9.46 -18.27 21.27
C ALA A 353 8.54 -17.18 20.67
N GLU A 354 9.11 -16.24 19.90
CA GLU A 354 8.31 -15.26 19.15
C GLU A 354 7.45 -15.94 18.07
N VAL A 355 8.00 -16.91 17.35
CA VAL A 355 7.24 -17.68 16.35
C VAL A 355 6.08 -18.44 17.01
N ALA A 356 6.32 -19.11 18.15
CA ALA A 356 5.29 -19.80 18.89
C ALA A 356 4.19 -18.84 19.38
N LEU A 357 4.57 -17.68 19.87
CA LEU A 357 3.64 -16.63 20.29
C LEU A 357 2.78 -16.10 19.13
N ILE A 358 3.41 -15.78 18.00
CA ILE A 358 2.70 -15.30 16.79
C ILE A 358 1.65 -16.34 16.38
N LYS A 359 2.04 -17.63 16.27
CA LYS A 359 1.12 -18.71 15.93
C LYS A 359 -0.04 -18.83 16.92
N SER A 360 0.22 -18.76 18.22
CA SER A 360 -0.82 -18.78 19.24
C SER A 360 -1.80 -17.59 19.09
N LEU A 361 -1.31 -16.41 18.81
CA LEU A 361 -2.16 -15.21 18.64
C LEU A 361 -2.96 -15.24 17.34
N THR A 362 -2.43 -15.82 16.27
CA THR A 362 -3.10 -15.95 14.97
C THR A 362 -3.99 -17.19 14.84
N GLY A 363 -3.94 -18.10 15.84
CA GLY A 363 -4.72 -19.34 15.85
C GLY A 363 -4.14 -20.46 14.98
N LYS A 364 -2.84 -20.44 14.72
CA LYS A 364 -2.08 -21.53 14.08
C LYS A 364 -1.32 -22.28 15.18
N GLU A 365 -1.71 -23.51 15.47
CA GLU A 365 -1.01 -24.41 16.39
C GLU A 365 0.12 -25.20 15.70
#